data_b37c73dfed2b334646ba4f28183eec06
#
_entry.id   b37c73dfed2b334646ba4f28183eec06
#
_cell.length_a   1.000
_cell.length_b   1.000
_cell.length_c   1.000
_cell.angle_alpha   90.00
_cell.angle_beta   90.00
_cell.angle_gamma   90.00
#
_symmetry.space_group_name_H-M   'P 1'
#
loop_
_entity.id
_entity.type
_entity.pdbx_description
1 polymer ?
#
loop_
_entity_poly.entity_id
_entity_poly.type
_entity_poly.pdbx_seq_one_letter_code
_entity_poly.pdbx_strand_id
1 'polypeptide(L)'
;MKKKLLALLLACVMVLGLAACGGSKTEQPSSTGDSAATEEPAAPESTLHLGYDPNTGEEFYGPYYDEWSDMTDEELYEQALKEDTAINVYATSSKMLKAEEPFEEKYPGLDLIVSDLDTDEVLNKAQIENDTGNITADVLQTKDVNGSVFYEWYNQGILEPFYPRDICAHIDEGNLKYSYPLYASQAFWYYNTEAFPDGQPIDNWWQIIEKDENGNQKYRLFTKEIGQESSYMSLFASFINNADEMEKAYEDCYGEKLEYTYDPSSFNFEVPENNAGVEYLWRFSQAKMTFIGDGDELVLAVHNSTKEDPALCLASAGKIENQEESGYNIAWCVNLAPYTGLLNVESMFAVKGCNSPAGARLFIRYITGGADGQSGGLKPFTKVGNWPLRDDFEDKKNPKKLNELGAIANNLDDIYAIYPDVQDMWTYWLNQSPNK
;
A
#
# COMPACT_ATOMS: atom_id res chain seq x y z
N MET A 1 -49.78 -12.70 -3.22
CA MET A 1 -49.98 -13.15 -4.62
C MET A 1 -48.61 -13.15 -5.29
N LYS A 2 -47.96 -14.30 -5.38
CA LYS A 2 -47.79 -15.16 -6.56
C LYS A 2 -47.35 -14.36 -7.79
N LYS A 3 -46.11 -14.52 -8.33
CA LYS A 3 -45.59 -15.65 -9.14
C LYS A 3 -44.12 -15.34 -9.51
N LYS A 4 -43.14 -16.24 -9.29
CA LYS A 4 -42.59 -17.30 -10.17
C LYS A 4 -41.62 -16.74 -11.21
N LEU A 5 -40.32 -16.99 -11.03
CA LEU A 5 -39.49 -18.08 -11.60
C LEU A 5 -39.48 -18.12 -13.15
N LEU A 6 -38.32 -17.86 -13.75
CA LEU A 6 -37.88 -18.64 -14.92
C LEU A 6 -36.34 -18.69 -14.96
N ALA A 7 -35.79 -19.87 -14.69
CA ALA A 7 -34.45 -20.28 -15.03
C ALA A 7 -34.46 -20.78 -16.49
N LEU A 8 -33.39 -20.51 -17.24
CA LEU A 8 -33.14 -21.22 -18.49
C LEU A 8 -31.65 -21.57 -18.58
N LEU A 9 -31.38 -22.84 -18.37
CA LEU A 9 -30.16 -23.56 -18.80
C LEU A 9 -30.08 -23.51 -20.34
N LEU A 10 -28.89 -23.34 -20.88
CA LEU A 10 -28.55 -23.93 -22.16
C LEU A 10 -27.16 -24.55 -22.09
N ALA A 11 -27.11 -25.85 -22.26
CA ALA A 11 -25.93 -26.69 -22.22
C ALA A 11 -25.38 -26.94 -23.63
N CYS A 12 -24.06 -27.07 -23.69
CA CYS A 12 -23.26 -27.97 -24.55
C CYS A 12 -23.56 -28.11 -26.03
N VAL A 13 -22.56 -27.85 -26.86
CA VAL A 13 -22.15 -28.80 -27.90
C VAL A 13 -20.62 -28.81 -28.06
N MET A 14 -20.01 -29.91 -27.67
CA MET A 14 -18.68 -30.34 -28.12
C MET A 14 -18.77 -30.86 -29.54
N VAL A 15 -17.82 -30.50 -30.39
CA VAL A 15 -17.52 -31.31 -31.59
C VAL A 15 -15.99 -31.54 -31.64
N LEU A 16 -15.63 -32.79 -31.40
CA LEU A 16 -14.34 -33.40 -31.69
C LEU A 16 -14.14 -33.57 -33.20
N GLY A 17 -12.96 -33.28 -33.70
CA GLY A 17 -12.52 -33.59 -35.03
C GLY A 17 -11.05 -34.01 -35.04
N LEU A 18 -10.79 -35.29 -34.94
CA LEU A 18 -9.50 -35.97 -35.18
C LEU A 18 -9.31 -36.23 -36.66
N ALA A 19 -8.09 -36.03 -37.19
CA ALA A 19 -7.40 -36.83 -38.22
C ALA A 19 -6.04 -36.19 -38.48
N ALA A 20 -4.92 -36.73 -38.16
CA ALA A 20 -4.21 -37.94 -38.57
C ALA A 20 -3.32 -37.72 -39.80
N CYS A 21 -2.01 -37.91 -39.58
CA CYS A 21 -0.95 -38.50 -40.38
C CYS A 21 -0.45 -37.86 -41.68
N GLY A 22 0.89 -37.79 -41.76
CA GLY A 22 1.64 -37.91 -42.99
C GLY A 22 3.04 -37.32 -42.93
N GLY A 23 4.05 -38.12 -42.61
CA GLY A 23 5.47 -37.71 -42.65
C GLY A 23 6.07 -37.75 -44.03
N SER A 24 7.16 -37.03 -44.26
CA SER A 24 8.29 -37.47 -45.07
C SER A 24 9.51 -36.58 -44.82
N LYS A 25 10.65 -37.21 -44.58
CA LYS A 25 12.01 -36.69 -44.54
C LYS A 25 12.43 -36.23 -45.94
N THR A 26 13.16 -35.16 -46.03
CA THR A 26 14.22 -35.01 -47.03
C THR A 26 15.33 -34.08 -46.54
N GLU A 27 16.54 -34.44 -46.91
CA GLU A 27 17.85 -34.02 -46.44
C GLU A 27 18.26 -32.61 -46.85
N GLN A 28 19.24 -32.09 -46.12
CA GLN A 28 20.00 -30.87 -46.22
C GLN A 28 20.85 -30.82 -47.54
N PRO A 29 21.24 -29.61 -48.01
CA PRO A 29 22.66 -29.34 -47.92
C PRO A 29 23.04 -27.95 -47.40
N SER A 30 24.19 -27.97 -46.74
CA SER A 30 24.96 -26.87 -46.16
C SER A 30 25.36 -25.81 -47.16
N SER A 31 25.26 -24.54 -46.75
CA SER A 31 26.14 -23.49 -47.26
C SER A 31 26.48 -22.52 -46.11
N THR A 32 27.76 -22.47 -45.83
CA THR A 32 28.45 -21.49 -45.00
C THR A 32 28.24 -20.07 -45.53
N GLY A 33 27.79 -19.16 -44.66
CA GLY A 33 27.79 -17.73 -44.89
C GLY A 33 27.90 -17.02 -43.55
N ASP A 34 29.12 -16.58 -43.25
CA ASP A 34 29.46 -15.70 -42.15
C ASP A 34 28.66 -14.41 -42.25
N SER A 35 27.76 -14.16 -41.33
CA SER A 35 27.17 -12.85 -41.08
C SER A 35 27.32 -12.60 -39.58
N ALA A 36 28.28 -11.73 -39.27
CA ALA A 36 28.40 -11.15 -37.96
C ALA A 36 27.05 -10.44 -37.61
N ALA A 37 26.25 -11.10 -36.83
CA ALA A 37 25.14 -10.45 -36.13
C ALA A 37 25.77 -9.50 -35.13
N THR A 38 25.56 -8.21 -35.33
CA THR A 38 25.74 -7.18 -34.31
C THR A 38 24.74 -7.50 -33.25
N GLU A 39 25.19 -8.04 -32.11
CA GLU A 39 24.36 -8.14 -30.90
C GLU A 39 23.95 -6.70 -30.51
N GLU A 40 22.67 -6.37 -30.68
CA GLU A 40 22.07 -5.27 -29.94
C GLU A 40 22.35 -5.51 -28.48
N PRO A 41 22.79 -4.50 -27.69
CA PRO A 41 22.96 -4.66 -26.27
C PRO A 41 21.59 -5.03 -25.71
N ALA A 42 21.51 -6.20 -25.06
CA ALA A 42 20.34 -6.64 -24.34
C ALA A 42 19.93 -5.53 -23.36
N ALA A 43 18.68 -5.09 -23.43
CA ALA A 43 18.12 -4.19 -22.43
C ALA A 43 18.39 -4.78 -21.05
N PRO A 44 18.77 -3.97 -20.05
CA PRO A 44 18.98 -4.48 -18.71
C PRO A 44 17.73 -5.22 -18.25
N GLU A 45 17.87 -6.49 -17.90
CA GLU A 45 16.78 -7.27 -17.33
C GLU A 45 16.31 -6.57 -16.06
N SER A 46 15.04 -6.19 -16.03
CA SER A 46 14.40 -5.68 -14.82
C SER A 46 14.43 -6.77 -13.75
N THR A 47 14.90 -6.43 -12.57
CA THR A 47 15.04 -7.37 -11.45
C THR A 47 13.89 -7.31 -10.46
N LEU A 48 13.00 -6.30 -10.61
CA LEU A 48 11.86 -6.09 -9.72
C LEU A 48 10.56 -6.63 -10.33
N HIS A 49 9.76 -7.26 -9.49
CA HIS A 49 8.46 -7.80 -9.87
C HIS A 49 7.41 -6.68 -10.01
N LEU A 50 6.68 -6.63 -11.14
CA LEU A 50 5.57 -5.71 -11.40
C LEU A 50 4.19 -6.37 -11.27
N GLY A 51 4.13 -7.67 -11.11
CA GLY A 51 2.94 -8.48 -11.10
C GLY A 51 3.12 -9.77 -11.89
N TYR A 52 2.04 -10.45 -12.17
CA TYR A 52 2.05 -11.56 -13.11
C TYR A 52 0.75 -11.56 -13.92
N ASP A 53 0.83 -12.02 -15.16
CA ASP A 53 -0.34 -12.21 -16.00
C ASP A 53 -1.12 -13.45 -15.52
N PRO A 54 -2.35 -13.33 -15.05
CA PRO A 54 -3.14 -14.46 -14.55
C PRO A 54 -3.50 -15.47 -15.64
N ASN A 55 -3.41 -15.11 -16.93
CA ASN A 55 -3.70 -16.01 -18.05
C ASN A 55 -2.48 -16.80 -18.53
N THR A 56 -1.29 -16.18 -18.49
CA THR A 56 -0.04 -16.78 -18.97
C THR A 56 0.84 -17.27 -17.81
N GLY A 57 0.70 -16.70 -16.61
CA GLY A 57 1.57 -16.93 -15.48
C GLY A 57 2.96 -16.27 -15.64
N GLU A 58 3.12 -15.38 -16.62
CA GLU A 58 4.36 -14.63 -16.81
C GLU A 58 4.50 -13.54 -15.76
N GLU A 59 5.68 -13.46 -15.14
CA GLU A 59 6.00 -12.44 -14.13
C GLU A 59 6.56 -11.19 -14.79
N PHE A 60 6.10 -10.03 -14.29
CA PHE A 60 6.61 -8.72 -14.69
C PHE A 60 7.48 -8.16 -13.56
N TYR A 61 8.61 -7.55 -13.92
CA TYR A 61 9.56 -6.97 -12.98
C TYR A 61 9.80 -5.49 -13.29
N GLY A 62 9.86 -4.65 -12.28
CA GLY A 62 10.10 -3.21 -12.38
C GLY A 62 11.37 -2.75 -11.65
N PRO A 63 11.79 -1.49 -11.84
CA PRO A 63 11.13 -0.49 -12.69
C PRO A 63 11.19 -0.85 -14.17
N TYR A 64 10.06 -0.69 -14.84
CA TYR A 64 9.96 -0.90 -16.29
C TYR A 64 10.22 0.41 -17.01
N TYR A 65 11.18 0.43 -17.92
CA TYR A 65 11.56 1.62 -18.68
C TYR A 65 11.20 1.46 -20.17
N ASP A 66 10.44 2.42 -20.66
CA ASP A 66 9.99 2.53 -22.04
C ASP A 66 10.34 3.92 -22.64
N GLU A 67 9.78 4.24 -23.79
CA GLU A 67 9.99 5.54 -24.44
C GLU A 67 9.54 6.75 -23.61
N TRP A 68 8.55 6.58 -22.74
CA TRP A 68 8.06 7.62 -21.84
C TRP A 68 9.02 7.91 -20.68
N SER A 69 9.79 6.91 -20.28
CA SER A 69 10.67 6.98 -19.12
C SER A 69 11.82 7.96 -19.28
N ASP A 70 12.23 8.21 -20.51
CA ASP A 70 13.35 9.09 -20.87
C ASP A 70 12.89 10.48 -21.36
N MET A 71 11.57 10.72 -21.48
CA MET A 71 11.03 12.01 -21.90
C MET A 71 11.20 13.07 -20.81
N THR A 72 11.62 14.26 -21.23
CA THR A 72 11.74 15.44 -20.39
C THR A 72 10.37 16.08 -20.11
N ASP A 73 10.32 16.97 -19.12
CA ASP A 73 9.11 17.75 -18.83
C ASP A 73 8.65 18.56 -20.06
N GLU A 74 9.59 19.13 -20.83
CA GLU A 74 9.31 19.91 -22.03
C GLU A 74 8.72 19.04 -23.14
N GLU A 75 9.29 17.86 -23.41
CA GLU A 75 8.80 16.94 -24.43
C GLU A 75 7.40 16.42 -24.12
N LEU A 76 7.15 16.05 -22.85
CA LEU A 76 5.83 15.65 -22.37
C LEU A 76 4.82 16.80 -22.47
N TYR A 77 5.20 18.02 -22.13
CA TYR A 77 4.34 19.20 -22.24
C TYR A 77 3.97 19.50 -23.70
N GLU A 78 4.95 19.50 -24.60
CA GLU A 78 4.69 19.71 -26.03
C GLU A 78 3.77 18.64 -26.64
N GLN A 79 3.84 17.42 -26.12
CA GLN A 79 2.96 16.34 -26.56
C GLN A 79 1.58 16.45 -25.94
N ALA A 80 1.45 16.75 -24.63
CA ALA A 80 0.19 16.95 -23.94
C ALA A 80 -0.69 18.04 -24.59
N LEU A 81 -0.07 19.12 -25.10
CA LEU A 81 -0.81 20.15 -25.85
C LEU A 81 -1.43 19.67 -27.18
N LYS A 82 -1.09 18.47 -27.64
CA LYS A 82 -1.64 17.86 -28.88
C LYS A 82 -2.69 16.77 -28.58
N GLU A 83 -2.84 16.43 -27.32
CA GLU A 83 -3.81 15.45 -26.78
C GLU A 83 -5.05 16.16 -26.22
N ASP A 84 -5.85 15.48 -25.41
CA ASP A 84 -6.83 16.18 -24.57
C ASP A 84 -6.08 16.98 -23.49
N THR A 85 -6.30 18.26 -23.44
CA THR A 85 -5.59 19.17 -22.52
C THR A 85 -6.13 19.10 -21.09
N ALA A 86 -7.28 18.46 -20.85
CA ALA A 86 -7.81 18.18 -19.54
C ALA A 86 -7.17 16.91 -18.96
N ILE A 87 -6.52 17.03 -17.81
CA ILE A 87 -5.87 15.92 -17.10
C ILE A 87 -6.71 15.62 -15.86
N ASN A 88 -7.39 14.48 -15.86
CA ASN A 88 -8.28 14.06 -14.78
C ASN A 88 -7.54 13.17 -13.77
N VAL A 89 -7.47 13.63 -12.53
CA VAL A 89 -6.78 12.95 -11.43
C VAL A 89 -7.79 12.49 -10.39
N TYR A 90 -7.84 11.20 -10.09
CA TYR A 90 -8.58 10.66 -8.95
C TYR A 90 -7.61 10.44 -7.80
N ALA A 91 -7.84 11.09 -6.68
CA ALA A 91 -6.90 11.13 -5.57
C ALA A 91 -7.59 10.84 -4.23
N THR A 92 -6.90 10.08 -3.38
CA THR A 92 -7.33 9.82 -1.99
C THR A 92 -6.84 10.87 -1.00
N SER A 93 -6.33 11.99 -1.50
CA SER A 93 -5.82 13.08 -0.68
C SER A 93 -6.29 14.43 -1.19
N SER A 94 -7.08 15.15 -0.37
CA SER A 94 -7.50 16.54 -0.63
C SER A 94 -6.33 17.51 -0.85
N LYS A 95 -5.11 17.12 -0.48
CA LYS A 95 -3.90 17.92 -0.75
C LYS A 95 -3.62 18.03 -2.25
N MET A 96 -4.10 17.06 -3.05
CA MET A 96 -3.93 17.05 -4.50
C MET A 96 -4.61 18.24 -5.18
N LEU A 97 -5.74 18.72 -4.65
CA LEU A 97 -6.42 19.96 -5.10
C LEU A 97 -5.51 21.19 -5.11
N LYS A 98 -4.47 21.21 -4.25
CA LYS A 98 -3.51 22.32 -4.18
C LYS A 98 -2.51 22.32 -5.34
N ALA A 99 -2.54 21.32 -6.18
CA ALA A 99 -1.67 21.23 -7.34
C ALA A 99 -2.27 21.89 -8.60
N GLU A 100 -3.59 22.07 -8.66
CA GLU A 100 -4.29 22.59 -9.85
C GLU A 100 -3.71 23.91 -10.33
N GLU A 101 -3.91 24.98 -9.59
CA GLU A 101 -3.45 26.32 -9.97
C GLU A 101 -1.92 26.39 -10.25
N PRO A 102 -1.03 25.87 -9.39
CA PRO A 102 0.41 25.92 -9.66
C PRO A 102 0.86 25.07 -10.85
N PHE A 103 0.16 23.98 -11.17
CA PHE A 103 0.45 23.18 -12.34
C PHE A 103 0.07 23.91 -13.63
N GLU A 104 -1.12 24.49 -13.69
CA GLU A 104 -1.63 25.25 -14.82
C GLU A 104 -0.82 26.54 -15.06
N GLU A 105 -0.34 27.20 -14.00
CA GLU A 105 0.60 28.32 -14.11
C GLU A 105 1.93 27.90 -14.73
N LYS A 106 2.43 26.72 -14.39
CA LYS A 106 3.69 26.18 -14.93
C LYS A 106 3.55 25.68 -16.37
N TYR A 107 2.39 25.11 -16.71
CA TYR A 107 2.11 24.49 -18.01
C TYR A 107 0.85 25.09 -18.67
N PRO A 108 0.92 26.35 -19.14
CA PRO A 108 -0.24 27.05 -19.69
C PRO A 108 -0.89 26.32 -20.86
N GLY A 109 -2.21 26.19 -20.83
CA GLY A 109 -2.99 25.48 -21.84
C GLY A 109 -3.32 24.03 -21.50
N LEU A 110 -2.79 23.51 -20.40
CA LEU A 110 -3.29 22.28 -19.76
C LEU A 110 -4.24 22.66 -18.62
N ASP A 111 -5.24 21.84 -18.38
CA ASP A 111 -6.29 22.01 -17.34
C ASP A 111 -6.23 20.79 -16.41
N LEU A 112 -5.91 20.97 -15.14
CA LEU A 112 -5.78 19.91 -14.17
C LEU A 112 -7.05 19.79 -13.35
N ILE A 113 -7.75 18.66 -13.44
CA ILE A 113 -9.03 18.43 -12.78
C ILE A 113 -8.84 17.32 -11.73
N VAL A 114 -8.84 17.71 -10.45
CA VAL A 114 -8.67 16.78 -9.34
C VAL A 114 -10.01 16.41 -8.72
N SER A 115 -10.29 15.11 -8.59
CA SER A 115 -11.38 14.57 -7.79
C SER A 115 -10.81 14.00 -6.50
N ASP A 116 -11.18 14.59 -5.36
CA ASP A 116 -10.88 14.09 -4.00
C ASP A 116 -11.92 13.03 -3.65
N LEU A 117 -11.50 11.78 -3.54
CA LEU A 117 -12.35 10.59 -3.42
C LEU A 117 -11.82 9.69 -2.30
N ASP A 118 -12.68 8.88 -1.70
CA ASP A 118 -12.23 7.80 -0.83
C ASP A 118 -11.53 6.68 -1.62
N THR A 119 -10.70 5.87 -0.95
CA THR A 119 -9.94 4.80 -1.62
C THR A 119 -10.85 3.87 -2.43
N ASP A 120 -11.95 3.42 -1.83
CA ASP A 120 -12.90 2.54 -2.52
C ASP A 120 -13.59 3.23 -3.71
N GLU A 121 -13.83 4.54 -3.63
CA GLU A 121 -14.40 5.32 -4.73
C GLU A 121 -13.42 5.44 -5.91
N VAL A 122 -12.13 5.72 -5.65
CA VAL A 122 -11.09 5.73 -6.69
C VAL A 122 -11.04 4.39 -7.40
N LEU A 123 -11.00 3.30 -6.61
CA LEU A 123 -10.91 1.95 -7.14
C LEU A 123 -12.15 1.57 -7.96
N ASN A 124 -13.33 1.74 -7.38
CA ASN A 124 -14.58 1.38 -8.05
C ASN A 124 -14.81 2.20 -9.33
N LYS A 125 -14.49 3.48 -9.31
CA LYS A 125 -14.69 4.36 -10.46
C LYS A 125 -13.79 3.99 -11.63
N ALA A 126 -12.49 3.77 -11.37
CA ALA A 126 -11.56 3.35 -12.41
C ALA A 126 -11.91 1.95 -12.97
N GLN A 127 -12.37 1.02 -12.13
CA GLN A 127 -12.85 -0.29 -12.59
C GLN A 127 -14.06 -0.15 -13.52
N ILE A 128 -15.07 0.63 -13.13
CA ILE A 128 -16.26 0.85 -13.96
C ILE A 128 -15.90 1.50 -15.30
N GLU A 129 -14.99 2.47 -15.31
CA GLU A 129 -14.52 3.13 -16.52
C GLU A 129 -13.81 2.13 -17.44
N ASN A 130 -12.97 1.28 -16.91
CA ASN A 130 -12.29 0.21 -17.65
C ASN A 130 -13.30 -0.79 -18.23
N ASP A 131 -14.23 -1.29 -17.43
CA ASP A 131 -15.23 -2.30 -17.85
C ASP A 131 -16.18 -1.77 -18.93
N THR A 132 -16.46 -0.48 -18.91
CA THR A 132 -17.35 0.17 -19.90
C THR A 132 -16.58 0.71 -21.11
N GLY A 133 -15.26 0.75 -21.07
CA GLY A 133 -14.41 1.36 -22.10
C GLY A 133 -14.56 2.89 -22.20
N ASN A 134 -15.08 3.54 -21.15
CA ASN A 134 -15.23 5.00 -21.08
C ASN A 134 -14.24 5.57 -20.05
N ILE A 135 -12.96 5.55 -20.41
CA ILE A 135 -11.88 6.01 -19.56
C ILE A 135 -11.95 7.53 -19.45
N THR A 136 -12.07 8.04 -18.22
CA THR A 136 -12.08 9.46 -17.88
C THR A 136 -10.83 9.83 -17.10
N ALA A 137 -10.42 8.98 -16.14
CA ALA A 137 -9.22 9.21 -15.37
C ALA A 137 -7.96 9.10 -16.22
N ASP A 138 -7.03 10.02 -16.02
CA ASP A 138 -5.69 9.97 -16.62
C ASP A 138 -4.66 9.53 -15.58
N VAL A 139 -4.86 9.90 -14.30
CA VAL A 139 -3.95 9.58 -13.20
C VAL A 139 -4.76 9.14 -11.98
N LEU A 140 -4.28 8.11 -11.30
CA LEU A 140 -4.75 7.73 -9.97
C LEU A 140 -3.66 8.00 -8.92
N GLN A 141 -4.07 8.53 -7.76
CA GLN A 141 -3.24 8.60 -6.57
C GLN A 141 -3.93 7.79 -5.47
N THR A 142 -3.28 6.74 -5.04
CA THR A 142 -3.75 5.89 -3.94
C THR A 142 -2.59 5.08 -3.37
N LYS A 143 -2.84 4.36 -2.30
CA LYS A 143 -1.88 3.40 -1.74
C LYS A 143 -2.36 1.98 -1.99
N ASP A 144 -1.43 1.11 -2.33
CA ASP A 144 -1.66 -0.32 -2.31
C ASP A 144 -1.13 -0.88 -0.98
N VAL A 145 -2.01 -1.33 -0.12
CA VAL A 145 -1.60 -1.85 1.19
C VAL A 145 -1.69 -3.36 1.28
N ASN A 146 -2.44 -3.99 0.39
CA ASN A 146 -2.71 -5.42 0.39
C ASN A 146 -2.34 -6.13 -0.92
N GLY A 147 -1.81 -5.42 -1.90
CA GLY A 147 -1.39 -5.97 -3.19
C GLY A 147 -2.48 -6.00 -4.27
N SER A 148 -3.73 -5.62 -3.96
CA SER A 148 -4.82 -5.70 -4.94
C SER A 148 -4.63 -4.77 -6.13
N VAL A 149 -4.11 -3.56 -5.93
CA VAL A 149 -3.82 -2.63 -7.03
C VAL A 149 -2.75 -3.21 -7.95
N PHE A 150 -1.67 -3.72 -7.36
CA PHE A 150 -0.55 -4.29 -8.10
C PHE A 150 -0.94 -5.58 -8.84
N TYR A 151 -1.53 -6.56 -8.14
CA TYR A 151 -1.81 -7.86 -8.72
C TYR A 151 -3.05 -7.89 -9.61
N GLU A 152 -4.03 -7.04 -9.35
CA GLU A 152 -5.29 -7.10 -10.09
C GLU A 152 -5.36 -6.04 -11.21
N TRP A 153 -4.94 -4.82 -10.93
CA TRP A 153 -5.18 -3.68 -11.81
C TRP A 153 -4.19 -3.55 -12.97
N TYR A 154 -2.90 -3.82 -12.73
CA TYR A 154 -1.95 -3.94 -13.83
C TYR A 154 -2.31 -5.12 -14.73
N ASN A 155 -2.66 -6.27 -14.15
CA ASN A 155 -3.03 -7.46 -14.90
C ASN A 155 -4.34 -7.31 -15.68
N GLN A 156 -5.31 -6.55 -15.17
CA GLN A 156 -6.56 -6.22 -15.89
C GLN A 156 -6.35 -5.13 -16.95
N GLY A 157 -5.18 -4.51 -17.01
CA GLY A 157 -4.88 -3.44 -17.94
C GLY A 157 -5.61 -2.13 -17.62
N ILE A 158 -5.91 -1.86 -16.36
CA ILE A 158 -6.43 -0.58 -15.88
C ILE A 158 -5.30 0.44 -15.77
N LEU A 159 -4.12 -0.03 -15.34
CA LEU A 159 -2.93 0.81 -15.13
C LEU A 159 -1.86 0.52 -16.16
N GLU A 160 -1.04 1.54 -16.42
CA GLU A 160 0.23 1.43 -17.14
C GLU A 160 1.41 1.74 -16.22
N PRO A 161 2.52 0.98 -16.28
CA PRO A 161 3.72 1.34 -15.56
C PRO A 161 4.30 2.65 -16.15
N PHE A 162 4.71 3.56 -15.24
CA PHE A 162 5.45 4.76 -15.62
C PHE A 162 6.53 5.05 -14.59
N TYR A 163 7.77 4.96 -15.01
CA TYR A 163 8.96 5.17 -14.19
C TYR A 163 9.88 6.17 -14.88
N PRO A 164 9.82 7.48 -14.54
CA PRO A 164 10.72 8.48 -15.10
C PRO A 164 12.14 8.21 -14.60
N ARG A 165 13.04 7.84 -15.53
CA ARG A 165 14.38 7.31 -15.22
C ARG A 165 15.24 8.27 -14.42
N ASP A 166 15.20 9.55 -14.74
CA ASP A 166 15.95 10.60 -14.05
C ASP A 166 15.50 10.77 -12.59
N ILE A 167 14.20 10.64 -12.31
CA ILE A 167 13.66 10.74 -10.97
C ILE A 167 13.87 9.42 -10.19
N CYS A 168 13.66 8.28 -10.85
CA CYS A 168 13.85 6.97 -10.23
C CYS A 168 15.30 6.73 -9.78
N ALA A 169 16.28 7.39 -10.42
CA ALA A 169 17.69 7.35 -9.98
C ALA A 169 17.91 7.89 -8.55
N HIS A 170 16.96 8.62 -8.01
CA HIS A 170 16.97 9.18 -6.64
C HIS A 170 16.08 8.41 -5.66
N ILE A 171 15.55 7.26 -6.06
CA ILE A 171 14.65 6.44 -5.22
C ILE A 171 15.28 5.06 -5.08
N ASP A 172 15.30 4.55 -3.83
CA ASP A 172 15.75 3.18 -3.58
C ASP A 172 14.91 2.18 -4.41
N GLU A 173 15.60 1.25 -5.07
CA GLU A 173 14.98 0.28 -5.99
C GLU A 173 13.87 -0.54 -5.30
N GLY A 174 14.02 -0.86 -4.02
CA GLY A 174 13.00 -1.56 -3.25
C GLY A 174 11.69 -0.78 -3.13
N ASN A 175 11.75 0.55 -3.14
CA ASN A 175 10.56 1.41 -3.12
C ASN A 175 9.89 1.56 -4.49
N LEU A 176 10.53 1.11 -5.57
CA LEU A 176 9.99 1.09 -6.92
C LEU A 176 9.36 -0.27 -7.30
N LYS A 177 9.45 -1.26 -6.40
CA LYS A 177 9.06 -2.65 -6.69
C LYS A 177 7.61 -2.80 -7.18
N TYR A 178 6.68 -2.10 -6.56
CA TYR A 178 5.26 -2.28 -6.85
C TYR A 178 4.62 -1.10 -7.58
N SER A 179 5.20 0.09 -7.46
CA SER A 179 4.61 1.30 -8.02
C SER A 179 5.58 2.47 -8.00
N TYR A 180 5.22 3.58 -8.66
CA TYR A 180 5.97 4.82 -8.59
C TYR A 180 5.53 5.66 -7.36
N PRO A 181 6.41 5.89 -6.37
CA PRO A 181 6.03 6.42 -5.07
C PRO A 181 5.92 7.94 -5.05
N LEU A 182 4.98 8.46 -4.26
CA LEU A 182 4.87 9.86 -3.88
C LEU A 182 5.53 10.12 -2.51
N TYR A 183 5.15 9.36 -1.50
CA TYR A 183 5.74 9.37 -0.14
C TYR A 183 5.39 8.08 0.61
N ALA A 184 6.13 7.79 1.69
CA ALA A 184 5.77 6.74 2.63
C ALA A 184 5.08 7.31 3.87
N SER A 185 4.22 6.50 4.48
CA SER A 185 3.56 6.81 5.75
C SER A 185 3.35 5.53 6.56
N GLN A 186 3.05 5.67 7.85
CA GLN A 186 2.63 4.55 8.71
C GLN A 186 1.73 5.01 9.84
N ALA A 187 1.15 4.06 10.57
CA ALA A 187 0.51 4.29 11.86
C ALA A 187 1.48 4.03 13.01
N PHE A 188 1.26 4.70 14.13
CA PHE A 188 2.00 4.50 15.36
C PHE A 188 1.06 4.30 16.55
N TRP A 189 1.52 3.54 17.53
CA TRP A 189 0.97 3.65 18.86
C TRP A 189 1.40 4.97 19.48
N TYR A 190 0.45 5.72 20.01
CA TYR A 190 0.66 6.98 20.72
C TYR A 190 0.51 6.76 22.21
N TYR A 191 1.28 7.51 23.00
CA TYR A 191 1.20 7.56 24.44
C TYR A 191 1.18 9.00 24.95
N ASN A 192 0.72 9.20 26.21
CA ASN A 192 0.73 10.52 26.85
C ASN A 192 2.08 10.78 27.52
N THR A 193 2.75 11.87 27.12
CA THR A 193 4.10 12.23 27.61
C THR A 193 4.10 12.75 29.06
N GLU A 194 2.97 13.24 29.60
CA GLU A 194 2.85 13.59 31.02
C GLU A 194 2.62 12.36 31.88
N ALA A 195 1.87 11.38 31.40
CA ALA A 195 1.69 10.11 32.11
C ALA A 195 2.99 9.28 32.13
N PHE A 196 3.83 9.40 31.10
CA PHE A 196 5.09 8.69 30.94
C PHE A 196 6.25 9.66 30.61
N PRO A 197 6.70 10.45 31.61
CA PRO A 197 7.72 11.47 31.40
C PRO A 197 9.11 10.88 31.13
N ASP A 198 9.35 9.64 31.49
CA ASP A 198 10.63 8.93 31.28
C ASP A 198 10.75 8.34 29.87
N GLY A 199 9.71 8.40 29.03
CA GLY A 199 9.66 7.89 27.66
C GLY A 199 8.48 6.97 27.39
N GLN A 200 8.50 6.32 26.22
CA GLN A 200 7.43 5.41 25.81
C GLN A 200 7.25 4.24 26.77
N PRO A 201 6.00 3.85 27.08
CA PRO A 201 5.71 2.82 28.08
C PRO A 201 5.83 1.39 27.55
N ILE A 202 6.00 1.23 26.26
CA ILE A 202 6.11 -0.05 25.55
C ILE A 202 7.28 -0.02 24.56
N ASP A 203 7.95 -1.13 24.37
CA ASP A 203 8.98 -1.37 23.36
C ASP A 203 8.73 -2.68 22.57
N ASN A 204 7.55 -3.30 22.80
CA ASN A 204 7.18 -4.56 22.18
C ASN A 204 5.66 -4.62 21.98
N TRP A 205 5.20 -5.19 20.86
CA TRP A 205 3.78 -5.33 20.56
C TRP A 205 3.03 -6.16 21.60
N TRP A 206 3.65 -7.19 22.16
CA TRP A 206 3.01 -8.04 23.17
C TRP A 206 2.63 -7.28 24.44
N GLN A 207 3.36 -6.21 24.78
CA GLN A 207 3.05 -5.37 25.97
C GLN A 207 1.75 -4.56 25.79
N ILE A 208 1.28 -4.33 24.55
CA ILE A 208 0.04 -3.58 24.29
C ILE A 208 -1.18 -4.30 24.87
N ILE A 209 -1.18 -5.63 24.79
CA ILE A 209 -2.26 -6.50 25.25
C ILE A 209 -1.99 -7.12 26.64
N GLU A 210 -0.94 -6.64 27.31
CA GLU A 210 -0.54 -7.15 28.63
C GLU A 210 -1.62 -6.94 29.69
N LYS A 211 -1.73 -7.90 30.58
CA LYS A 211 -2.63 -7.85 31.74
C LYS A 211 -1.83 -7.73 33.03
N ASP A 212 -2.41 -7.04 34.00
CA ASP A 212 -1.86 -6.97 35.34
C ASP A 212 -2.04 -8.32 36.10
N GLU A 213 -1.49 -8.40 37.30
CA GLU A 213 -1.59 -9.59 38.19
C GLU A 213 -3.03 -9.96 38.58
N ASN A 214 -4.01 -9.06 38.41
CA ASN A 214 -5.42 -9.29 38.63
C ASN A 214 -6.16 -9.69 37.33
N GLY A 215 -5.46 -9.78 36.20
CA GLY A 215 -6.03 -10.10 34.90
C GLY A 215 -6.67 -8.91 34.16
N ASN A 216 -6.53 -7.68 34.69
CA ASN A 216 -7.03 -6.49 34.02
C ASN A 216 -6.02 -6.04 32.95
N GLN A 217 -6.53 -5.51 31.86
CA GLN A 217 -5.71 -4.93 30.80
C GLN A 217 -4.95 -3.70 31.32
N LYS A 218 -3.65 -3.64 31.03
CA LYS A 218 -2.75 -2.61 31.55
C LYS A 218 -3.00 -1.23 30.95
N TYR A 219 -3.41 -1.18 29.66
CA TYR A 219 -3.70 0.05 28.94
C TYR A 219 -5.13 0.05 28.42
N ARG A 220 -5.79 1.21 28.44
CA ARG A 220 -6.98 1.42 27.62
C ARG A 220 -6.53 1.55 26.17
N LEU A 221 -7.12 0.75 25.27
CA LEU A 221 -6.74 0.76 23.86
C LEU A 221 -7.81 1.48 23.03
N PHE A 222 -7.34 2.39 22.20
CA PHE A 222 -8.15 3.13 21.24
C PHE A 222 -7.61 2.91 19.85
N THR A 223 -8.48 2.60 18.90
CA THR A 223 -8.10 2.39 17.50
C THR A 223 -9.32 2.59 16.61
N LYS A 224 -9.11 2.76 15.31
CA LYS A 224 -10.18 2.50 14.35
C LYS A 224 -10.49 1.01 14.35
N GLU A 225 -11.68 0.64 13.88
CA GLU A 225 -12.00 -0.78 13.69
C GLU A 225 -11.03 -1.40 12.68
N ILE A 226 -10.29 -2.42 13.12
CA ILE A 226 -9.17 -2.99 12.39
C ILE A 226 -9.60 -3.57 11.03
N GLY A 227 -10.75 -4.24 10.97
CA GLY A 227 -11.28 -4.83 9.73
C GLY A 227 -11.73 -3.80 8.69
N GLN A 228 -11.88 -2.53 9.10
CA GLN A 228 -12.24 -1.42 8.21
C GLN A 228 -11.04 -0.56 7.80
N GLU A 229 -9.85 -0.86 8.36
CA GLU A 229 -8.60 -0.15 8.04
C GLU A 229 -7.62 -1.11 7.38
N SER A 230 -7.60 -1.13 6.07
CA SER A 230 -6.78 -2.08 5.29
C SER A 230 -5.30 -2.05 5.65
N SER A 231 -4.75 -0.87 6.00
CA SER A 231 -3.36 -0.75 6.44
C SER A 231 -3.07 -1.41 7.80
N TYR A 232 -4.07 -1.46 8.71
CA TYR A 232 -3.92 -2.17 9.97
C TYR A 232 -4.05 -3.67 9.76
N MET A 233 -4.97 -4.09 8.90
CA MET A 233 -5.11 -5.49 8.53
C MET A 233 -3.85 -6.05 7.88
N SER A 234 -3.22 -5.28 6.98
CA SER A 234 -1.94 -5.66 6.36
C SER A 234 -0.80 -5.77 7.38
N LEU A 235 -0.81 -4.94 8.42
CA LEU A 235 0.16 -5.06 9.51
C LEU A 235 -0.02 -6.39 10.27
N PHE A 236 -1.24 -6.82 10.54
CA PHE A 236 -1.48 -8.13 11.16
C PHE A 236 -1.13 -9.28 10.20
N ALA A 237 -1.40 -9.13 8.91
CA ALA A 237 -0.93 -10.11 7.91
C ALA A 237 0.60 -10.21 7.91
N SER A 238 1.31 -9.08 8.04
CA SER A 238 2.77 -9.11 8.13
C SER A 238 3.28 -9.83 9.39
N PHE A 239 2.59 -9.74 10.53
CA PHE A 239 2.95 -10.51 11.74
C PHE A 239 2.80 -12.02 11.54
N ILE A 240 1.77 -12.43 10.78
CA ILE A 240 1.55 -13.85 10.43
C ILE A 240 2.67 -14.37 9.52
N ASN A 241 3.08 -13.57 8.54
CA ASN A 241 4.18 -13.92 7.64
C ASN A 241 5.56 -13.89 8.32
N ASN A 242 5.72 -13.09 9.39
CA ASN A 242 6.95 -12.98 10.18
C ASN A 242 6.77 -13.62 11.57
N ALA A 243 6.18 -14.81 11.63
CA ALA A 243 5.82 -15.49 12.87
C ALA A 243 7.03 -15.75 13.78
N ASP A 244 8.18 -16.13 13.22
CA ASP A 244 9.41 -16.39 13.98
C ASP A 244 9.92 -15.14 14.70
N GLU A 245 9.81 -13.98 14.05
CA GLU A 245 10.17 -12.69 14.66
C GLU A 245 9.19 -12.29 15.76
N MET A 246 7.88 -12.56 15.56
CA MET A 246 6.86 -12.34 16.57
C MET A 246 7.05 -13.26 17.79
N GLU A 247 7.38 -14.56 17.58
CA GLU A 247 7.69 -15.50 18.67
C GLU A 247 8.92 -15.05 19.45
N LYS A 248 10.00 -14.70 18.73
CA LYS A 248 11.22 -14.18 19.33
C LYS A 248 10.96 -12.91 20.15
N ALA A 249 10.14 -11.98 19.62
CA ALA A 249 9.76 -10.77 20.34
C ALA A 249 9.03 -11.10 21.66
N TYR A 250 8.18 -12.15 21.68
CA TYR A 250 7.53 -12.62 22.89
C TYR A 250 8.56 -13.18 23.90
N GLU A 251 9.43 -14.09 23.44
CA GLU A 251 10.44 -14.71 24.30
C GLU A 251 11.43 -13.68 24.88
N ASP A 252 11.87 -12.72 24.07
CA ASP A 252 12.75 -11.63 24.52
C ASP A 252 12.06 -10.72 25.54
N CYS A 253 10.74 -10.51 25.43
CA CYS A 253 9.97 -9.67 26.33
C CYS A 253 9.72 -10.31 27.70
N TYR A 254 9.34 -11.60 27.72
CA TYR A 254 8.87 -12.28 28.94
C TYR A 254 9.84 -13.34 29.47
N GLY A 255 10.85 -13.74 28.71
CA GLY A 255 11.82 -14.77 29.12
C GLY A 255 11.24 -16.19 29.15
N GLU A 256 10.09 -16.40 28.52
CA GLU A 256 9.39 -17.68 28.47
C GLU A 256 8.90 -18.00 27.05
N LYS A 257 8.58 -19.25 26.78
CA LYS A 257 8.04 -19.67 25.49
C LYS A 257 6.61 -19.23 25.29
N LEU A 258 6.25 -18.88 24.06
CA LEU A 258 4.89 -18.56 23.68
C LEU A 258 4.02 -19.81 23.74
N GLU A 259 2.88 -19.71 24.43
CA GLU A 259 1.81 -20.70 24.39
C GLU A 259 0.77 -20.30 23.35
N TYR A 260 0.43 -21.23 22.45
CA TYR A 260 -0.56 -21.03 21.41
C TYR A 260 -1.94 -21.45 21.91
N THR A 261 -2.91 -20.52 21.86
CA THR A 261 -4.25 -20.68 22.45
C THR A 261 -5.40 -20.52 21.46
N TYR A 262 -5.13 -20.06 20.22
CA TYR A 262 -6.13 -19.99 19.18
C TYR A 262 -6.55 -21.39 18.67
N ASP A 263 -7.79 -21.48 18.20
CA ASP A 263 -8.32 -22.71 17.60
C ASP A 263 -8.43 -22.56 16.07
N PRO A 264 -7.55 -23.22 15.29
CA PRO A 264 -7.57 -23.14 13.83
C PRO A 264 -8.74 -23.91 13.21
N SER A 265 -9.38 -24.83 13.95
CA SER A 265 -10.44 -25.70 13.41
C SER A 265 -11.76 -25.00 13.07
N SER A 266 -11.87 -23.74 13.48
CA SER A 266 -13.08 -22.92 13.26
C SER A 266 -13.21 -22.39 11.81
N PHE A 267 -12.17 -22.54 10.99
CA PHE A 267 -12.11 -21.97 9.65
C PHE A 267 -12.17 -23.06 8.57
N ASN A 268 -12.63 -22.68 7.37
CA ASN A 268 -12.71 -23.55 6.19
C ASN A 268 -11.50 -23.41 5.25
N PHE A 269 -10.50 -22.65 5.67
CA PHE A 269 -9.18 -22.51 5.04
C PHE A 269 -8.08 -22.92 6.03
N GLU A 270 -6.87 -23.06 5.55
CA GLU A 270 -5.73 -23.50 6.36
C GLU A 270 -5.21 -22.32 7.21
N VAL A 271 -5.41 -22.41 8.52
CA VAL A 271 -4.81 -21.47 9.48
C VAL A 271 -3.50 -22.08 9.98
N PRO A 272 -2.35 -21.38 9.86
CA PRO A 272 -1.07 -21.91 10.29
C PRO A 272 -1.08 -22.31 11.77
N GLU A 273 -0.62 -23.54 12.07
CA GLU A 273 -0.45 -24.00 13.44
C GLU A 273 0.84 -23.42 14.07
N ASN A 274 0.82 -23.12 15.34
CA ASN A 274 1.96 -22.58 16.10
C ASN A 274 2.56 -21.33 15.44
N ASN A 275 1.72 -20.42 14.97
CA ASN A 275 2.11 -19.18 14.35
C ASN A 275 1.90 -18.00 15.32
N ALA A 276 2.99 -17.32 15.70
CA ALA A 276 2.95 -16.27 16.71
C ALA A 276 2.19 -15.02 16.24
N GLY A 277 2.14 -14.74 14.94
CA GLY A 277 1.31 -13.66 14.39
C GLY A 277 -0.17 -13.97 14.49
N VAL A 278 -0.58 -15.23 14.23
CA VAL A 278 -1.96 -15.69 14.43
C VAL A 278 -2.35 -15.63 15.91
N GLU A 279 -1.46 -16.09 16.81
CA GLU A 279 -1.68 -16.01 18.25
C GLU A 279 -1.82 -14.56 18.71
N TYR A 280 -0.99 -13.65 18.18
CA TYR A 280 -1.10 -12.23 18.49
C TYR A 280 -2.44 -11.66 18.03
N LEU A 281 -2.85 -11.92 16.77
CA LEU A 281 -4.14 -11.47 16.21
C LEU A 281 -5.32 -11.99 17.05
N TRP A 282 -5.27 -13.27 17.47
CA TRP A 282 -6.24 -13.88 18.37
C TRP A 282 -6.30 -13.12 19.70
N ARG A 283 -5.17 -12.99 20.41
CA ARG A 283 -5.15 -12.30 21.73
C ARG A 283 -5.57 -10.84 21.61
N PHE A 284 -5.16 -10.16 20.53
CA PHE A 284 -5.52 -8.77 20.27
C PHE A 284 -7.04 -8.63 20.06
N SER A 285 -7.67 -9.56 19.33
CA SER A 285 -9.13 -9.56 19.16
C SER A 285 -9.92 -9.75 20.46
N GLN A 286 -9.29 -10.38 21.47
CA GLN A 286 -9.87 -10.58 22.79
C GLN A 286 -9.59 -9.41 23.75
N ALA A 287 -8.76 -8.45 23.39
CA ALA A 287 -8.49 -7.28 24.19
C ALA A 287 -9.71 -6.33 24.21
N LYS A 288 -9.85 -5.60 25.33
CA LYS A 288 -10.88 -4.56 25.41
C LYS A 288 -10.42 -3.32 24.67
N MET A 289 -11.04 -3.03 23.54
CA MET A 289 -10.74 -1.89 22.68
C MET A 289 -11.94 -0.94 22.59
N THR A 290 -11.66 0.33 22.40
CA THR A 290 -12.64 1.34 22.03
C THR A 290 -12.38 1.77 20.60
N PHE A 291 -13.34 1.55 19.72
CA PHE A 291 -13.24 1.95 18.31
C PHE A 291 -13.71 3.39 18.14
N ILE A 292 -12.85 4.22 17.54
CA ILE A 292 -13.11 5.63 17.22
C ILE A 292 -12.69 5.86 15.77
N GLY A 293 -13.62 6.32 14.94
CA GLY A 293 -13.36 6.55 13.50
C GLY A 293 -12.47 7.76 13.23
N ASP A 294 -12.54 8.79 14.07
CA ASP A 294 -11.79 10.03 13.91
C ASP A 294 -10.40 9.94 14.57
N GLY A 295 -9.35 10.27 13.78
CA GLY A 295 -7.97 10.18 14.26
C GLY A 295 -7.58 11.26 15.28
N ASP A 296 -8.24 12.42 15.28
CA ASP A 296 -7.98 13.48 16.27
C ASP A 296 -8.62 13.13 17.61
N GLU A 297 -9.79 12.50 17.59
CA GLU A 297 -10.42 11.95 18.80
C GLU A 297 -9.60 10.80 19.41
N LEU A 298 -8.93 9.97 18.58
CA LEU A 298 -8.01 8.93 19.06
C LEU A 298 -6.87 9.51 19.89
N VAL A 299 -6.15 10.50 19.34
CA VAL A 299 -5.02 11.12 20.05
C VAL A 299 -5.47 12.00 21.22
N LEU A 300 -6.68 12.59 21.16
CA LEU A 300 -7.29 13.29 22.28
C LEU A 300 -7.57 12.35 23.46
N ALA A 301 -8.03 11.13 23.19
CA ALA A 301 -8.26 10.12 24.25
C ALA A 301 -6.97 9.76 24.98
N VAL A 302 -5.84 9.71 24.26
CA VAL A 302 -4.52 9.50 24.84
C VAL A 302 -4.04 10.72 25.61
N HIS A 303 -4.17 11.93 25.04
CA HIS A 303 -3.85 13.18 25.73
C HIS A 303 -4.53 13.30 27.11
N ASN A 304 -5.80 12.87 27.20
CA ASN A 304 -6.59 12.90 28.43
C ASN A 304 -6.32 11.72 29.40
N SER A 305 -5.40 10.81 29.07
CA SER A 305 -5.04 9.71 29.96
C SER A 305 -4.08 10.14 31.07
N THR A 306 -4.01 9.36 32.13
CA THR A 306 -3.12 9.61 33.28
C THR A 306 -2.25 8.39 33.55
N LYS A 307 -1.29 8.54 34.47
CA LYS A 307 -0.43 7.42 34.90
C LYS A 307 -1.23 6.30 35.59
N GLU A 308 -2.30 6.65 36.30
CA GLU A 308 -3.17 5.72 37.03
C GLU A 308 -4.19 5.04 36.10
N ASP A 309 -4.52 5.67 34.98
CA ASP A 309 -5.44 5.16 33.95
C ASP A 309 -4.84 5.39 32.55
N PRO A 310 -3.77 4.64 32.22
CA PRO A 310 -3.01 4.88 31.01
C PRO A 310 -3.74 4.40 29.76
N ALA A 311 -3.53 5.13 28.67
CA ALA A 311 -4.10 4.80 27.37
C ALA A 311 -3.03 4.78 26.28
N LEU A 312 -3.28 3.93 25.28
CA LEU A 312 -2.58 3.91 24.01
C LEU A 312 -3.59 4.04 22.86
N CYS A 313 -3.21 4.69 21.77
CA CYS A 313 -4.01 4.62 20.55
C CYS A 313 -3.15 4.32 19.33
N LEU A 314 -3.72 3.58 18.38
CA LEU A 314 -3.13 3.36 17.06
C LEU A 314 -3.73 4.38 16.09
N ALA A 315 -2.89 5.28 15.56
CA ALA A 315 -3.31 6.34 14.66
C ALA A 315 -2.22 6.68 13.64
N SER A 316 -2.60 7.35 12.54
CA SER A 316 -1.64 7.77 11.51
C SER A 316 -0.58 8.72 12.08
N ALA A 317 0.64 8.64 11.54
CA ALA A 317 1.79 9.43 11.96
C ALA A 317 1.49 10.95 11.98
N GLY A 318 0.73 11.45 11.01
CA GLY A 318 0.39 12.88 10.91
C GLY A 318 -0.35 13.44 12.12
N LYS A 319 -0.98 12.60 12.96
CA LYS A 319 -1.70 13.06 14.15
C LYS A 319 -0.80 13.64 15.25
N ILE A 320 0.51 13.51 15.12
CA ILE A 320 1.48 14.17 15.99
C ILE A 320 1.43 15.72 15.84
N GLU A 321 0.90 16.25 14.73
CA GLU A 321 0.69 17.68 14.53
C GLU A 321 -0.16 18.30 15.67
N ASN A 322 -1.02 17.55 16.32
CA ASN A 322 -1.82 17.99 17.47
C ASN A 322 -0.98 18.42 18.70
N GLN A 323 0.31 18.06 18.77
CA GLN A 323 1.22 18.65 19.77
C GLN A 323 1.34 20.17 19.61
N GLU A 324 1.53 20.62 18.36
CA GLU A 324 1.69 22.05 18.07
C GLU A 324 0.34 22.76 17.88
N GLU A 325 -0.60 22.14 17.19
CA GLU A 325 -1.89 22.76 16.84
C GLU A 325 -2.85 22.85 18.03
N SER A 326 -2.86 21.85 18.90
CA SER A 326 -3.82 21.71 20.00
C SER A 326 -3.19 21.64 21.38
N GLY A 327 -1.87 21.58 21.47
CA GLY A 327 -1.14 21.49 22.74
C GLY A 327 -1.26 20.12 23.40
N TYR A 328 -1.45 19.04 22.62
CA TYR A 328 -1.60 17.69 23.17
C TYR A 328 -0.28 17.11 23.66
N ASN A 329 -0.29 16.48 24.82
CA ASN A 329 0.87 15.80 25.41
C ASN A 329 0.92 14.35 24.90
N ILE A 330 1.31 14.18 23.63
CA ILE A 330 1.35 12.88 22.96
C ILE A 330 2.72 12.64 22.30
N ALA A 331 3.12 11.40 22.13
CA ALA A 331 4.27 11.02 21.32
C ALA A 331 4.08 9.64 20.70
N TRP A 332 4.90 9.33 19.67
CA TRP A 332 4.95 8.00 19.06
C TRP A 332 5.73 7.00 19.90
N CYS A 333 5.23 5.77 19.98
CA CYS A 333 6.07 4.63 20.31
C CYS A 333 6.82 4.19 19.05
N VAL A 334 8.15 4.12 19.11
CA VAL A 334 9.03 3.75 18.00
C VAL A 334 9.94 2.59 18.40
N ASN A 335 10.53 1.92 17.41
CA ASN A 335 11.40 0.76 17.64
C ASN A 335 10.74 -0.33 18.51
N LEU A 336 9.44 -0.57 18.27
CA LEU A 336 8.74 -1.69 18.90
C LEU A 336 9.23 -3.01 18.29
N ALA A 337 9.47 -4.01 19.12
CA ALA A 337 9.76 -5.36 18.64
C ALA A 337 8.45 -6.08 18.22
N PRO A 338 8.48 -6.88 17.12
CA PRO A 338 9.62 -7.12 16.23
C PRO A 338 9.93 -5.93 15.31
N TYR A 339 8.98 -5.09 14.96
CA TYR A 339 9.09 -3.83 14.22
C TYR A 339 7.94 -2.90 14.56
N THR A 340 8.13 -1.60 14.38
CA THR A 340 7.14 -0.59 14.80
C THR A 340 5.86 -0.65 13.96
N GLY A 341 5.97 -0.96 12.66
CA GLY A 341 4.84 -1.02 11.74
C GLY A 341 5.28 -1.23 10.30
N LEU A 342 4.33 -1.17 9.37
CA LEU A 342 4.56 -1.23 7.94
C LEU A 342 4.62 0.17 7.33
N LEU A 343 5.60 0.38 6.46
CA LEU A 343 5.64 1.55 5.59
C LEU A 343 4.64 1.34 4.45
N ASN A 344 3.60 2.15 4.42
CA ASN A 344 2.66 2.21 3.32
C ASN A 344 3.07 3.32 2.35
N VAL A 345 3.17 2.99 1.09
CA VAL A 345 3.59 3.92 0.04
C VAL A 345 2.35 4.47 -0.66
N GLU A 346 2.20 5.80 -0.60
CA GLU A 346 1.26 6.51 -1.47
C GLU A 346 1.91 6.63 -2.86
N SER A 347 1.19 6.22 -3.88
CA SER A 347 1.74 6.05 -5.23
C SER A 347 0.93 6.78 -6.28
N MET A 348 1.59 7.03 -7.41
CA MET A 348 1.00 7.64 -8.60
C MET A 348 0.94 6.60 -9.70
N PHE A 349 -0.19 6.49 -10.37
CA PHE A 349 -0.42 5.52 -11.43
C PHE A 349 -0.93 6.21 -12.69
N ALA A 350 -0.36 5.91 -13.84
CA ALA A 350 -0.92 6.27 -15.13
C ALA A 350 -2.06 5.29 -15.49
N VAL A 351 -3.16 5.82 -15.99
CA VAL A 351 -4.29 5.00 -16.43
C VAL A 351 -4.10 4.57 -17.88
N LYS A 352 -4.24 3.30 -18.17
CA LYS A 352 -4.09 2.76 -19.52
C LYS A 352 -5.25 3.22 -20.41
N GLY A 353 -4.90 3.71 -21.61
CA GLY A 353 -5.88 4.18 -22.56
C GLY A 353 -6.55 5.50 -22.19
N CYS A 354 -6.00 6.27 -21.30
CA CYS A 354 -6.46 7.61 -20.92
C CYS A 354 -6.40 8.60 -22.09
N ASN A 355 -7.11 9.73 -21.94
CA ASN A 355 -7.24 10.71 -23.02
C ASN A 355 -6.03 11.66 -23.14
N SER A 356 -5.26 11.82 -22.05
CA SER A 356 -4.08 12.68 -21.98
C SER A 356 -2.84 11.91 -21.50
N PRO A 357 -2.32 10.93 -22.25
CA PRO A 357 -1.23 10.08 -21.78
C PRO A 357 0.08 10.82 -21.49
N ALA A 358 0.46 11.83 -22.30
CA ALA A 358 1.61 12.67 -22.01
C ALA A 358 1.33 13.65 -20.85
N GLY A 359 0.12 14.21 -20.79
CA GLY A 359 -0.33 15.05 -19.69
C GLY A 359 -0.31 14.33 -18.35
N ALA A 360 -0.79 13.08 -18.31
CA ALA A 360 -0.74 12.22 -17.13
C ALA A 360 0.69 12.05 -16.61
N ARG A 361 1.63 11.71 -17.48
CA ARG A 361 3.04 11.50 -17.15
C ARG A 361 3.74 12.78 -16.72
N LEU A 362 3.44 13.89 -17.38
CA LEU A 362 3.92 15.21 -16.99
C LEU A 362 3.44 15.59 -15.58
N PHE A 363 2.16 15.34 -15.29
CA PHE A 363 1.62 15.58 -13.96
C PHE A 363 2.25 14.68 -12.89
N ILE A 364 2.43 13.40 -13.17
CA ILE A 364 3.11 12.47 -12.24
C ILE A 364 4.53 12.96 -11.93
N ARG A 365 5.32 13.37 -12.92
CA ARG A 365 6.64 13.96 -12.72
C ARG A 365 6.58 15.24 -11.88
N TYR A 366 5.64 16.13 -12.18
CA TYR A 366 5.46 17.39 -11.45
C TYR A 366 5.11 17.17 -9.97
N ILE A 367 4.12 16.30 -9.69
CA ILE A 367 3.62 16.12 -8.32
C ILE A 367 4.62 15.41 -7.40
N THR A 368 5.50 14.62 -7.97
CA THR A 368 6.56 13.89 -7.24
C THR A 368 7.86 14.68 -7.10
N GLY A 369 7.87 15.95 -7.48
CA GLY A 369 8.99 16.88 -7.25
C GLY A 369 9.81 17.20 -8.49
N GLY A 370 9.47 16.70 -9.69
CA GLY A 370 10.20 16.93 -10.93
C GLY A 370 11.62 16.35 -10.91
N ALA A 371 12.38 16.63 -11.95
CA ALA A 371 13.76 16.13 -12.12
C ALA A 371 14.74 16.63 -11.03
N ASP A 372 14.47 17.80 -10.44
CA ASP A 372 15.36 18.45 -9.45
C ASP A 372 14.96 18.21 -7.98
N GLY A 373 13.91 17.44 -7.73
CA GLY A 373 13.38 17.19 -6.38
C GLY A 373 12.79 18.43 -5.67
N GLN A 374 12.79 19.58 -6.33
CA GLN A 374 12.43 20.87 -5.74
C GLN A 374 11.13 21.47 -6.30
N SER A 375 10.51 20.79 -7.24
CA SER A 375 9.26 21.23 -7.85
C SER A 375 8.16 21.48 -6.81
N GLY A 376 7.40 22.54 -6.99
CA GLY A 376 6.34 22.93 -6.06
C GLY A 376 5.24 21.90 -5.84
N GLY A 377 5.06 20.96 -6.77
CA GLY A 377 4.02 19.90 -6.73
C GLY A 377 4.14 18.96 -5.52
N LEU A 378 5.34 18.63 -5.09
CA LEU A 378 5.56 17.76 -3.91
C LEU A 378 5.27 18.47 -2.58
N LYS A 379 5.38 19.79 -2.53
CA LYS A 379 5.32 20.57 -1.29
C LYS A 379 4.09 20.32 -0.40
N PRO A 380 2.85 20.16 -0.89
CA PRO A 380 1.69 19.87 -0.06
C PRO A 380 1.79 18.54 0.70
N PHE A 381 2.60 17.62 0.19
CA PHE A 381 2.78 16.27 0.75
C PHE A 381 3.95 16.17 1.72
N THR A 382 4.81 17.19 1.81
CA THR A 382 5.94 17.24 2.75
C THR A 382 5.49 17.73 4.13
N LYS A 383 4.67 16.93 4.80
CA LYS A 383 4.15 17.16 6.15
C LYS A 383 4.71 16.14 7.12
N VAL A 384 4.59 16.45 8.41
CA VAL A 384 4.87 15.47 9.47
C VAL A 384 4.02 14.21 9.24
N GLY A 385 4.66 13.04 9.36
CA GLY A 385 4.02 11.75 9.10
C GLY A 385 4.03 11.29 7.65
N ASN A 386 4.53 12.11 6.72
CA ASN A 386 4.82 11.73 5.34
C ASN A 386 6.34 11.80 5.14
N TRP A 387 6.95 10.72 4.72
CA TRP A 387 8.39 10.63 4.45
C TRP A 387 8.62 10.57 2.94
N PRO A 388 9.27 11.59 2.35
CA PRO A 388 9.73 11.52 0.96
C PRO A 388 10.67 10.32 0.78
N LEU A 389 10.55 9.63 -0.35
CA LEU A 389 11.38 8.45 -0.68
C LEU A 389 12.54 8.79 -1.61
N ARG A 390 12.72 10.07 -1.94
CA ARG A 390 13.82 10.58 -2.79
C ARG A 390 14.99 11.03 -1.91
N ASP A 391 16.21 10.67 -2.30
CA ASP A 391 17.46 11.04 -1.61
C ASP A 391 17.90 12.49 -1.88
N ASP A 392 17.44 13.09 -2.98
CA ASP A 392 17.67 14.48 -3.36
C ASP A 392 16.68 15.48 -2.74
N PHE A 393 15.73 15.01 -1.93
CA PHE A 393 14.78 15.83 -1.18
C PHE A 393 15.10 15.85 0.32
N GLU A 394 15.26 17.07 0.88
CA GLU A 394 15.54 17.23 2.32
C GLU A 394 14.23 17.28 3.13
N ASP A 395 13.95 16.23 3.89
CA ASP A 395 12.85 16.22 4.84
C ASP A 395 13.20 17.05 6.09
N LYS A 396 12.47 18.16 6.28
CA LYS A 396 12.63 19.10 7.42
C LYS A 396 11.46 19.05 8.41
N LYS A 397 10.45 18.23 8.13
CA LYS A 397 9.20 18.25 8.90
C LYS A 397 9.11 17.10 9.89
N ASN A 398 9.61 15.94 9.52
CA ASN A 398 9.55 14.79 10.40
C ASN A 398 10.59 14.88 11.52
N PRO A 399 10.18 14.65 12.79
CA PRO A 399 11.09 14.70 13.94
C PRO A 399 12.07 13.51 13.95
N LYS A 400 11.77 12.46 13.19
CA LYS A 400 12.59 11.26 12.99
C LYS A 400 12.69 10.92 11.52
N LYS A 401 13.84 10.47 11.09
CA LYS A 401 14.05 9.93 9.74
C LYS A 401 13.42 8.57 9.60
N LEU A 402 13.13 8.16 8.37
CA LEU A 402 12.48 6.90 8.05
C LEU A 402 13.19 5.68 8.67
N ASN A 403 14.52 5.66 8.60
CA ASN A 403 15.36 4.58 9.16
C ASN A 403 15.47 4.59 10.70
N GLU A 404 14.93 5.60 11.39
CA GLU A 404 14.92 5.69 12.86
C GLU A 404 13.59 5.20 13.46
N LEU A 405 12.64 4.78 12.61
CA LEU A 405 11.29 4.43 13.06
C LEU A 405 11.17 2.98 13.51
N GLY A 406 12.10 2.10 13.11
CA GLY A 406 11.99 0.67 13.32
C GLY A 406 10.84 0.02 12.52
N ALA A 407 10.45 0.65 11.41
CA ALA A 407 9.44 0.13 10.50
C ALA A 407 10.07 -0.72 9.40
N ILE A 408 9.30 -1.62 8.81
CA ILE A 408 9.70 -2.42 7.65
C ILE A 408 8.88 -2.04 6.41
N ALA A 409 9.43 -2.33 5.23
CA ALA A 409 8.70 -2.18 3.98
C ALA A 409 7.50 -3.15 3.93
N ASN A 410 6.40 -2.70 3.34
CA ASN A 410 5.25 -3.55 3.09
C ASN A 410 5.56 -4.53 1.94
N ASN A 411 5.61 -5.83 2.24
CA ASN A 411 5.79 -6.88 1.23
C ASN A 411 4.43 -7.31 0.68
N LEU A 412 4.00 -6.72 -0.41
CA LEU A 412 2.68 -6.98 -0.99
C LEU A 412 2.53 -8.42 -1.50
N ASP A 413 3.64 -9.07 -1.93
CA ASP A 413 3.60 -10.45 -2.41
C ASP A 413 3.10 -11.41 -1.31
N ASP A 414 3.67 -11.28 -0.12
CA ASP A 414 3.31 -12.12 1.02
C ASP A 414 1.95 -11.75 1.62
N ILE A 415 1.61 -10.45 1.61
CA ILE A 415 0.35 -9.97 2.19
C ILE A 415 -0.84 -10.34 1.31
N TYR A 416 -0.75 -10.12 0.00
CA TYR A 416 -1.84 -10.40 -0.94
C TYR A 416 -2.36 -11.84 -0.81
N ALA A 417 -1.44 -12.79 -0.67
CA ALA A 417 -1.76 -14.21 -0.59
C ALA A 417 -2.66 -14.58 0.60
N ILE A 418 -2.53 -13.89 1.73
CA ILE A 418 -3.23 -14.26 2.98
C ILE A 418 -4.23 -13.21 3.48
N TYR A 419 -4.28 -12.05 2.83
CA TYR A 419 -5.08 -10.92 3.32
C TYR A 419 -6.57 -11.24 3.56
N PRO A 420 -7.29 -11.95 2.66
CA PRO A 420 -8.68 -12.33 2.90
C PRO A 420 -8.85 -13.23 4.12
N ASP A 421 -7.96 -14.19 4.31
CA ASP A 421 -8.01 -15.13 5.44
C ASP A 421 -7.78 -14.41 6.77
N VAL A 422 -6.89 -13.40 6.79
CA VAL A 422 -6.64 -12.57 7.97
C VAL A 422 -7.88 -11.73 8.33
N GLN A 423 -8.58 -11.18 7.33
CA GLN A 423 -9.85 -10.47 7.54
C GLN A 423 -10.93 -11.39 8.11
N ASP A 424 -11.03 -12.61 7.61
CA ASP A 424 -12.00 -13.59 8.09
C ASP A 424 -11.67 -14.02 9.53
N MET A 425 -10.40 -14.28 9.85
CA MET A 425 -9.96 -14.59 11.22
C MET A 425 -10.29 -13.44 12.19
N TRP A 426 -9.94 -12.20 11.83
CA TRP A 426 -10.24 -11.02 12.66
C TRP A 426 -11.73 -10.89 12.93
N THR A 427 -12.55 -10.91 11.87
CA THR A 427 -14.00 -10.73 11.97
C THR A 427 -14.63 -11.82 12.81
N TYR A 428 -14.22 -13.06 12.62
CA TYR A 428 -14.74 -14.20 13.38
C TYR A 428 -14.40 -14.08 14.88
N TRP A 429 -13.14 -13.85 15.21
CA TRP A 429 -12.70 -13.76 16.61
C TRP A 429 -13.22 -12.52 17.34
N LEU A 430 -13.26 -11.37 16.66
CA LEU A 430 -13.84 -10.17 17.24
C LEU A 430 -15.32 -10.37 17.60
N ASN A 431 -16.06 -11.09 16.76
CA ASN A 431 -17.48 -11.40 17.03
C ASN A 431 -17.68 -12.32 18.23
N GLN A 432 -16.69 -13.09 18.61
CA GLN A 432 -16.72 -13.97 19.78
C GLN A 432 -16.10 -13.33 21.04
N SER A 433 -15.48 -12.16 20.90
CA SER A 433 -14.83 -11.48 22.00
C SER A 433 -15.84 -11.12 23.10
N PRO A 434 -15.55 -11.44 24.38
CA PRO A 434 -16.39 -11.02 25.51
C PRO A 434 -16.33 -9.50 25.76
N ASN A 435 -15.43 -8.80 25.09
CA ASN A 435 -15.15 -7.37 25.26
C ASN A 435 -15.67 -6.51 24.09
N LYS A 436 -16.50 -7.08 23.22
CA LYS A 436 -17.12 -6.40 22.09
C LYS A 436 -18.14 -5.36 22.55
#